data_856bde3d0792bfdf1f2597fcae824416
#
_entry.id   856bde3d0792bfdf1f2597fcae824416
#
_cell.length_a   1.000
_cell.length_b   1.000
_cell.length_c   1.000
_cell.angle_alpha   90.00
_cell.angle_beta   90.00
_cell.angle_gamma   90.00
#
_symmetry.space_group_name_H-M   'P 1'
#
loop_
_entity.id
_entity.type
_entity.pdbx_description
1 polymer ?
#
loop_
_entity_poly.entity_id
_entity_poly.type
_entity_poly.pdbx_seq_one_letter_code
_entity_poly.pdbx_strand_id
1 'polypeptide(L)'
;MTKLHSTFVARSVPGRSALVASAVAGALLLSACAEPEAILPGKRFDVRSILRGDDGFVAQADIPVPANTVRGISLPAVTANANWTQSNGTPSTRITNPALSAAPRLAWSANIGSGDSRKQRITASPVVMGGRIFTIDSSAQVTATSASGATLWTRDLTPDMDRAGEASG
;
A
#
# COMPACT_ATOMS: atom_id res chain seq x y z
N MET A 1 56.22 39.24 31.55
CA MET A 1 56.50 38.06 32.38
C MET A 1 55.25 37.23 32.48
N THR A 2 55.05 36.26 31.58
CA THR A 2 53.85 35.44 31.46
C THR A 2 54.24 34.03 31.89
N LYS A 3 53.68 33.57 33.02
CA LYS A 3 53.86 32.20 33.53
C LYS A 3 53.01 31.24 32.77
N LEU A 4 53.58 30.27 32.05
CA LEU A 4 52.95 29.10 31.54
C LEU A 4 52.71 28.12 32.70
N HIS A 5 51.45 27.78 32.98
CA HIS A 5 51.07 26.63 33.80
C HIS A 5 50.92 25.39 32.90
N SER A 6 51.86 24.49 33.02
CA SER A 6 51.80 23.17 32.42
C SER A 6 50.90 22.29 33.29
N THR A 7 49.72 21.92 32.77
CA THR A 7 48.81 20.95 33.42
C THR A 7 49.24 19.54 33.00
N PHE A 8 49.82 18.82 33.94
CA PHE A 8 50.17 17.41 33.79
C PHE A 8 48.92 16.55 33.94
N VAL A 9 48.39 16.01 32.83
CA VAL A 9 47.32 15.06 32.86
C VAL A 9 47.87 13.66 33.20
N ALA A 10 47.66 13.22 34.40
CA ALA A 10 48.01 11.86 34.84
C ALA A 10 47.13 10.87 34.11
N ARG A 11 47.70 10.10 33.21
CA ARG A 11 47.05 8.97 32.52
C ARG A 11 46.98 7.80 33.52
N SER A 12 45.81 7.57 34.14
CA SER A 12 45.59 6.41 34.99
C SER A 12 45.59 5.15 34.13
N VAL A 13 46.53 4.27 34.35
CA VAL A 13 46.55 2.93 33.75
C VAL A 13 45.44 2.11 34.43
N PRO A 14 44.47 1.55 33.71
CA PRO A 14 43.44 0.76 34.33
C PRO A 14 44.06 -0.47 35.00
N GLY A 15 43.75 -0.66 36.28
CA GLY A 15 44.22 -1.82 37.05
C GLY A 15 43.72 -3.13 36.45
N ARG A 16 44.45 -4.21 36.69
CA ARG A 16 44.16 -5.57 36.20
C ARG A 16 42.69 -6.00 36.42
N SER A 17 42.06 -5.55 37.44
CA SER A 17 40.64 -5.79 37.78
C SER A 17 39.67 -5.08 36.79
N ALA A 18 40.00 -3.89 36.31
CA ALA A 18 39.18 -3.18 35.34
C ALA A 18 39.23 -3.85 33.95
N LEU A 19 40.39 -4.38 33.55
CA LEU A 19 40.55 -5.12 32.29
C LEU A 19 39.79 -6.45 32.32
N VAL A 20 39.77 -7.17 33.46
CA VAL A 20 39.02 -8.39 33.62
C VAL A 20 37.52 -8.11 33.60
N ALA A 21 37.06 -7.06 34.26
CA ALA A 21 35.64 -6.66 34.25
C ALA A 21 35.18 -6.28 32.84
N SER A 22 35.99 -5.58 32.06
CA SER A 22 35.67 -5.25 30.67
C SER A 22 35.61 -6.49 29.76
N ALA A 23 36.52 -7.44 29.95
CA ALA A 23 36.52 -8.68 29.20
C ALA A 23 35.31 -9.57 29.50
N VAL A 24 34.88 -9.65 30.76
CA VAL A 24 33.68 -10.39 31.17
C VAL A 24 32.41 -9.73 30.63
N ALA A 25 32.31 -8.39 30.72
CA ALA A 25 31.17 -7.66 30.14
C ALA A 25 31.09 -7.84 28.62
N GLY A 26 32.22 -7.80 27.90
CA GLY A 26 32.29 -8.04 26.48
C GLY A 26 31.85 -9.47 26.08
N ALA A 27 32.24 -10.48 26.86
CA ALA A 27 31.85 -11.86 26.62
C ALA A 27 30.35 -12.10 26.85
N LEU A 28 29.75 -11.42 27.84
CA LEU A 28 28.29 -11.48 28.09
C LEU A 28 27.46 -10.81 26.98
N LEU A 29 27.98 -9.75 26.37
CA LEU A 29 27.31 -9.10 25.25
C LEU A 29 27.36 -9.92 23.95
N LEU A 30 28.40 -10.72 23.75
CA LEU A 30 28.54 -11.61 22.62
C LEU A 30 27.64 -12.86 22.72
N SER A 31 27.26 -13.29 23.92
CA SER A 31 26.36 -14.41 24.12
C SER A 31 24.87 -14.07 23.94
N ALA A 32 24.52 -12.79 23.84
CA ALA A 32 23.16 -12.34 23.60
C ALA A 32 22.73 -12.39 22.12
N CYS A 33 23.63 -12.79 21.21
CA CYS A 33 23.30 -12.92 19.80
C CYS A 33 22.82 -14.33 19.50
N ALA A 34 21.55 -14.41 19.11
CA ALA A 34 20.86 -15.49 18.43
C ALA A 34 20.58 -16.75 19.27
N GLU A 35 19.49 -16.72 19.97
CA GLU A 35 18.71 -17.93 20.17
C GLU A 35 18.31 -18.44 18.76
N PRO A 36 18.78 -19.60 18.31
CA PRO A 36 18.38 -20.12 17.02
C PRO A 36 16.86 -20.32 17.01
N GLU A 37 16.18 -19.82 16.00
CA GLU A 37 14.75 -20.04 15.83
C GLU A 37 14.44 -21.53 15.99
N ALA A 38 13.47 -21.86 16.85
CA ALA A 38 13.03 -23.23 17.06
C ALA A 38 12.51 -23.78 15.73
N ILE A 39 13.33 -24.55 15.04
CA ILE A 39 12.93 -25.23 13.82
C ILE A 39 11.98 -26.35 14.23
N LEU A 40 10.69 -26.14 14.04
CA LEU A 40 9.70 -27.18 14.29
C LEU A 40 10.04 -28.42 13.47
N PRO A 41 10.03 -29.63 14.07
CA PRO A 41 10.27 -30.86 13.35
C PRO A 41 9.18 -31.05 12.29
N GLY A 42 9.58 -31.31 11.05
CA GLY A 42 8.67 -31.50 9.94
C GLY A 42 9.42 -31.48 8.61
N LYS A 43 8.87 -32.15 7.63
CA LYS A 43 9.39 -32.12 6.28
C LYS A 43 8.95 -30.82 5.61
N ARG A 44 9.90 -30.00 5.20
CA ARG A 44 9.63 -28.77 4.46
C ARG A 44 9.69 -29.06 2.97
N PHE A 45 8.66 -28.66 2.27
CA PHE A 45 8.58 -28.80 0.84
C PHE A 45 8.78 -27.44 0.18
N ASP A 46 9.50 -27.40 -0.92
CA ASP A 46 9.58 -26.21 -1.76
C ASP A 46 8.20 -26.00 -2.44
N VAL A 47 7.72 -24.75 -2.45
CA VAL A 47 6.42 -24.40 -3.04
C VAL A 47 6.34 -24.85 -4.51
N ARG A 48 7.44 -24.79 -5.24
CA ARG A 48 7.48 -25.23 -6.63
C ARG A 48 7.39 -26.75 -6.79
N SER A 49 7.95 -27.50 -5.85
CA SER A 49 7.88 -28.96 -5.88
C SER A 49 6.46 -29.45 -5.58
N ILE A 50 5.78 -28.77 -4.63
CA ILE A 50 4.35 -29.03 -4.33
C ILE A 50 3.49 -28.78 -5.58
N LEU A 51 3.74 -27.69 -6.28
CA LEU A 51 3.00 -27.35 -7.50
C LEU A 51 3.31 -28.29 -8.68
N ARG A 52 4.48 -28.92 -8.70
CA ARG A 52 4.88 -29.90 -9.72
C ARG A 52 4.53 -31.34 -9.36
N GLY A 53 4.15 -31.60 -8.12
CA GLY A 53 3.88 -32.94 -7.65
C GLY A 53 5.13 -33.85 -7.51
N ASP A 54 6.35 -33.26 -7.47
CA ASP A 54 7.60 -33.99 -7.57
C ASP A 54 8.08 -34.65 -6.26
N ASP A 55 7.54 -34.26 -5.10
CA ASP A 55 8.15 -34.64 -3.80
C ASP A 55 7.40 -35.69 -2.99
N GLY A 56 6.82 -36.68 -3.63
CA GLY A 56 6.13 -37.72 -2.88
C GLY A 56 5.04 -37.20 -1.95
N PHE A 57 4.58 -35.97 -2.16
CA PHE A 57 3.24 -35.61 -1.79
C PHE A 57 2.40 -36.62 -2.56
N VAL A 58 1.78 -37.53 -1.81
CA VAL A 58 0.78 -38.40 -2.42
C VAL A 58 -0.19 -37.42 -3.05
N ALA A 59 0.00 -37.16 -4.32
CA ALA A 59 -0.98 -36.44 -5.11
C ALA A 59 -2.27 -37.18 -4.76
N GLN A 60 -3.21 -36.47 -4.18
CA GLN A 60 -4.46 -37.06 -3.76
C GLN A 60 -4.95 -37.82 -4.99
N ALA A 61 -4.81 -39.16 -4.91
CA ALA A 61 -4.90 -40.03 -6.04
C ALA A 61 -6.20 -39.67 -6.77
N ASP A 62 -6.06 -39.33 -8.03
CA ASP A 62 -7.14 -39.30 -8.99
C ASP A 62 -8.35 -38.41 -8.67
N ILE A 63 -8.10 -37.13 -8.35
CA ILE A 63 -9.12 -36.16 -8.79
C ILE A 63 -8.88 -36.03 -10.30
N PRO A 64 -9.72 -36.60 -11.16
CA PRO A 64 -9.54 -36.47 -12.59
C PRO A 64 -9.56 -34.99 -12.90
N VAL A 65 -8.43 -34.48 -13.40
CA VAL A 65 -8.38 -33.08 -13.87
C VAL A 65 -9.44 -32.97 -14.93
N PRO A 66 -10.51 -32.21 -14.72
CA PRO A 66 -11.59 -32.11 -15.68
C PRO A 66 -11.01 -31.62 -17.00
N ALA A 67 -11.33 -32.31 -18.09
CA ALA A 67 -10.89 -31.89 -19.42
C ALA A 67 -11.23 -30.40 -19.62
N ASN A 68 -10.29 -29.65 -20.17
CA ASN A 68 -10.51 -28.25 -20.48
C ASN A 68 -11.59 -28.15 -21.58
N THR A 69 -12.82 -27.92 -21.15
CA THR A 69 -13.97 -27.80 -22.05
C THR A 69 -14.51 -26.37 -22.01
N VAL A 70 -14.91 -25.86 -23.16
CA VAL A 70 -15.60 -24.57 -23.25
C VAL A 70 -16.95 -24.70 -22.52
N ARG A 71 -17.09 -23.93 -21.43
CA ARG A 71 -18.37 -23.82 -20.72
C ARG A 71 -19.03 -22.50 -21.06
N GLY A 72 -20.29 -22.52 -21.40
CA GLY A 72 -21.08 -21.30 -21.57
C GLY A 72 -21.13 -20.52 -20.25
N ILE A 73 -20.78 -19.23 -20.31
CA ILE A 73 -20.88 -18.30 -19.20
C ILE A 73 -22.19 -17.52 -19.37
N SER A 74 -23.04 -17.58 -18.36
CA SER A 74 -24.21 -16.71 -18.28
C SER A 74 -23.84 -15.47 -17.45
N LEU A 75 -23.81 -14.33 -18.09
CA LEU A 75 -23.57 -13.06 -17.40
C LEU A 75 -24.90 -12.51 -16.86
N PRO A 76 -24.91 -11.80 -15.73
CA PRO A 76 -26.05 -11.03 -15.29
C PRO A 76 -26.51 -10.05 -16.37
N ALA A 77 -27.78 -9.65 -16.32
CA ALA A 77 -28.32 -8.64 -17.24
C ALA A 77 -27.49 -7.34 -17.14
N VAL A 78 -27.31 -6.68 -18.27
CA VAL A 78 -26.62 -5.40 -18.34
C VAL A 78 -27.43 -4.32 -17.61
N THR A 79 -26.80 -3.58 -16.71
CA THR A 79 -27.45 -2.57 -15.87
C THR A 79 -26.90 -1.18 -16.16
N ALA A 80 -27.77 -0.23 -16.49
CA ALA A 80 -27.41 1.17 -16.58
C ALA A 80 -27.33 1.78 -15.17
N ASN A 81 -26.24 2.48 -14.87
CA ASN A 81 -26.01 3.11 -13.57
C ASN A 81 -26.08 4.62 -13.69
N ALA A 82 -27.06 5.22 -13.04
CA ALA A 82 -27.18 6.68 -12.95
C ALA A 82 -26.25 7.29 -11.87
N ASN A 83 -25.88 6.46 -10.88
CA ASN A 83 -25.05 6.89 -9.75
C ASN A 83 -23.90 5.90 -9.50
N TRP A 84 -22.77 6.45 -9.07
CA TRP A 84 -21.58 5.70 -8.66
C TRP A 84 -20.99 6.37 -7.43
N THR A 85 -21.53 6.08 -6.26
CA THR A 85 -21.22 6.80 -5.02
C THR A 85 -20.02 6.29 -4.28
N GLN A 86 -19.52 5.12 -4.67
CA GLN A 86 -18.25 4.56 -4.16
C GLN A 86 -17.69 3.55 -5.15
N SER A 87 -16.45 3.14 -4.96
CA SER A 87 -15.85 2.04 -5.73
C SER A 87 -16.73 0.79 -5.63
N ASN A 88 -17.03 0.19 -6.78
CA ASN A 88 -17.97 -0.93 -6.98
C ASN A 88 -19.46 -0.61 -6.83
N GLY A 89 -19.87 0.65 -6.92
CA GLY A 89 -21.28 1.01 -7.08
C GLY A 89 -21.86 1.88 -5.98
N THR A 90 -22.61 1.30 -5.06
CA THR A 90 -23.20 2.00 -3.91
C THR A 90 -22.90 1.24 -2.62
N PRO A 91 -23.09 1.86 -1.43
CA PRO A 91 -22.90 1.17 -0.16
C PRO A 91 -23.71 -0.12 0.00
N SER A 92 -24.85 -0.18 -0.65
CA SER A 92 -25.80 -1.29 -0.54
C SER A 92 -25.78 -2.26 -1.72
N THR A 93 -25.18 -1.86 -2.85
CA THR A 93 -25.34 -2.60 -4.10
C THR A 93 -24.02 -2.68 -4.86
N ARG A 94 -23.55 -3.90 -5.06
CA ARG A 94 -22.44 -4.16 -5.96
C ARG A 94 -22.95 -4.26 -7.40
N ILE A 95 -22.35 -3.50 -8.30
CA ILE A 95 -22.67 -3.57 -9.72
C ILE A 95 -21.85 -4.69 -10.36
N THR A 96 -22.53 -5.65 -10.97
CA THR A 96 -21.89 -6.85 -11.53
C THR A 96 -21.69 -6.79 -13.03
N ASN A 97 -22.54 -6.07 -13.77
CA ASN A 97 -22.46 -5.95 -15.23
C ASN A 97 -22.92 -4.55 -15.66
N PRO A 98 -22.09 -3.51 -15.51
CA PRO A 98 -22.46 -2.16 -15.89
C PRO A 98 -22.57 -2.01 -17.41
N ALA A 99 -23.56 -1.25 -17.87
CA ALA A 99 -23.73 -0.91 -19.27
C ALA A 99 -22.56 -0.07 -19.75
N LEU A 100 -21.90 -0.52 -20.81
CA LEU A 100 -20.86 0.23 -21.51
C LEU A 100 -21.05 0.06 -23.01
N SER A 101 -20.77 1.09 -23.79
CA SER A 101 -20.75 0.99 -25.25
C SER A 101 -19.70 -0.01 -25.70
N ALA A 102 -20.00 -0.79 -26.72
CA ALA A 102 -19.04 -1.73 -27.34
C ALA A 102 -17.84 -0.97 -27.97
N ALA A 103 -18.03 0.30 -28.33
CA ALA A 103 -16.99 1.17 -28.91
C ALA A 103 -16.99 2.51 -28.15
N PRO A 104 -16.40 2.57 -26.93
CA PRO A 104 -16.34 3.81 -26.17
C PRO A 104 -15.50 4.85 -26.89
N ARG A 105 -15.95 6.10 -26.86
CA ARG A 105 -15.25 7.25 -27.41
C ARG A 105 -15.09 8.31 -26.35
N LEU A 106 -13.98 9.06 -26.44
CA LEU A 106 -13.81 10.24 -25.58
C LEU A 106 -14.92 11.25 -25.89
N ALA A 107 -15.77 11.52 -24.92
CA ALA A 107 -16.83 12.50 -25.05
C ALA A 107 -16.33 13.92 -24.70
N TRP A 108 -15.56 14.03 -23.61
CA TRP A 108 -15.00 15.28 -23.13
C TRP A 108 -13.87 14.99 -22.13
N SER A 109 -13.10 16.02 -21.81
CA SER A 109 -12.15 16.01 -20.70
C SER A 109 -12.30 17.27 -19.88
N ALA A 110 -12.07 17.19 -18.57
CA ALA A 110 -12.11 18.32 -17.66
C ALA A 110 -10.86 18.35 -16.80
N ASN A 111 -10.42 19.56 -16.47
CA ASN A 111 -9.37 19.75 -15.50
C ASN A 111 -9.97 19.64 -14.09
N ILE A 112 -9.39 18.77 -13.26
CA ILE A 112 -9.86 18.55 -11.88
C ILE A 112 -8.97 19.19 -10.83
N GLY A 113 -7.92 19.91 -11.22
CA GLY A 113 -6.96 20.56 -10.33
C GLY A 113 -5.55 20.00 -10.44
N SER A 114 -4.87 19.85 -9.31
CA SER A 114 -3.49 19.36 -9.22
C SER A 114 -3.40 17.86 -9.50
N GLY A 115 -2.50 17.47 -10.36
CA GLY A 115 -2.22 16.05 -10.62
C GLY A 115 -1.33 15.43 -9.54
N ASP A 116 -1.01 14.15 -9.73
CA ASP A 116 -0.09 13.42 -8.86
C ASP A 116 1.30 14.05 -8.83
N SER A 117 1.88 14.10 -7.66
CA SER A 117 3.25 14.50 -7.43
C SER A 117 4.00 13.44 -6.60
N ARG A 118 5.29 13.63 -6.41
CA ARG A 118 6.09 12.73 -5.56
C ARG A 118 5.59 12.69 -4.10
N LYS A 119 5.10 13.82 -3.60
CA LYS A 119 4.69 13.99 -2.19
C LYS A 119 3.19 13.83 -1.99
N GLN A 120 2.39 14.09 -3.02
CA GLN A 120 0.94 14.13 -2.95
C GLN A 120 0.34 13.28 -4.05
N ARG A 121 -0.56 12.39 -3.70
CA ARG A 121 -1.20 11.44 -4.62
C ARG A 121 -2.70 11.60 -4.60
N ILE A 122 -3.32 11.38 -5.74
CA ILE A 122 -4.76 11.21 -5.83
C ILE A 122 -5.07 9.76 -5.44
N THR A 123 -5.74 9.56 -4.31
CA THR A 123 -6.10 8.24 -3.79
C THR A 123 -7.59 7.93 -3.91
N ALA A 124 -8.41 8.96 -4.04
CA ALA A 124 -9.84 8.84 -4.15
C ALA A 124 -10.28 8.57 -5.60
N SER A 125 -11.21 7.64 -5.76
CA SER A 125 -11.87 7.41 -7.06
C SER A 125 -12.96 8.46 -7.29
N PRO A 126 -13.20 8.87 -8.56
CA PRO A 126 -14.33 9.73 -8.88
C PRO A 126 -15.66 9.12 -8.45
N VAL A 127 -16.58 9.96 -7.98
CA VAL A 127 -17.94 9.54 -7.65
C VAL A 127 -18.96 10.29 -8.49
N VAL A 128 -20.08 9.65 -8.77
CA VAL A 128 -21.16 10.21 -9.60
C VAL A 128 -22.47 10.15 -8.84
N MET A 129 -23.15 11.27 -8.74
CA MET A 129 -24.47 11.34 -8.14
C MET A 129 -25.29 12.52 -8.72
N GLY A 130 -26.55 12.26 -9.05
CA GLY A 130 -27.45 13.28 -9.56
C GLY A 130 -26.97 13.98 -10.84
N GLY A 131 -26.32 13.24 -11.75
CA GLY A 131 -25.77 13.78 -13.01
C GLY A 131 -24.54 14.66 -12.83
N ARG A 132 -23.90 14.64 -11.67
CA ARG A 132 -22.66 15.36 -11.37
C ARG A 132 -21.55 14.38 -11.05
N ILE A 133 -20.34 14.73 -11.43
CA ILE A 133 -19.13 13.97 -11.18
C ILE A 133 -18.31 14.77 -10.17
N PHE A 134 -17.92 14.13 -9.09
CA PHE A 134 -17.09 14.73 -8.04
C PHE A 134 -15.74 14.06 -8.04
N THR A 135 -14.72 14.87 -8.05
CA THR A 135 -13.32 14.45 -7.99
C THR A 135 -12.61 15.23 -6.90
N ILE A 136 -11.60 14.64 -6.31
CA ILE A 136 -10.67 15.34 -5.43
C ILE A 136 -9.28 15.24 -6.05
N ASP A 137 -8.54 16.33 -6.03
CA ASP A 137 -7.17 16.38 -6.54
C ASP A 137 -6.13 16.04 -5.47
N SER A 138 -4.86 16.03 -5.83
CA SER A 138 -3.77 15.71 -4.90
C SER A 138 -3.53 16.78 -3.82
N SER A 139 -4.16 17.93 -3.91
CA SER A 139 -4.07 19.05 -2.96
C SER A 139 -5.36 19.24 -2.16
N ALA A 140 -6.20 18.20 -2.06
CA ALA A 140 -7.48 18.20 -1.36
C ALA A 140 -8.54 19.17 -1.92
N GLN A 141 -8.40 19.60 -3.18
CA GLN A 141 -9.44 20.39 -3.84
C GLN A 141 -10.50 19.47 -4.45
N VAL A 142 -11.74 19.65 -4.05
CA VAL A 142 -12.90 18.98 -4.67
C VAL A 142 -13.38 19.78 -5.86
N THR A 143 -13.61 19.10 -6.97
CA THR A 143 -14.22 19.67 -8.18
C THR A 143 -15.51 18.95 -8.52
N ALA A 144 -16.59 19.68 -8.68
CA ALA A 144 -17.84 19.16 -9.21
C ALA A 144 -17.96 19.50 -10.71
N THR A 145 -18.17 18.48 -11.53
CA THR A 145 -18.26 18.59 -12.97
C THR A 145 -19.64 18.09 -13.44
N SER A 146 -20.22 18.73 -14.41
CA SER A 146 -21.47 18.28 -15.04
C SER A 146 -21.23 17.06 -15.94
N ALA A 147 -22.29 16.38 -16.34
CA ALA A 147 -22.23 15.29 -17.31
C ALA A 147 -21.72 15.71 -18.71
N SER A 148 -21.69 17.01 -19.00
CA SER A 148 -21.12 17.57 -20.24
C SER A 148 -19.67 18.02 -20.11
N GLY A 149 -19.02 17.84 -18.95
CA GLY A 149 -17.63 18.22 -18.71
C GLY A 149 -17.43 19.64 -18.21
N ALA A 150 -18.49 20.42 -17.97
CA ALA A 150 -18.35 21.77 -17.44
C ALA A 150 -18.12 21.75 -15.93
N THR A 151 -17.14 22.48 -15.43
CA THR A 151 -16.91 22.67 -14.00
C THR A 151 -18.07 23.50 -13.42
N LEU A 152 -18.74 22.96 -12.42
CA LEU A 152 -19.83 23.59 -11.72
C LEU A 152 -19.34 24.44 -10.53
N TRP A 153 -18.44 23.88 -9.76
CA TRP A 153 -17.79 24.54 -8.62
C TRP A 153 -16.55 23.78 -8.18
N THR A 154 -15.70 24.45 -7.42
CA THR A 154 -14.55 23.85 -6.72
C THR A 154 -14.59 24.24 -5.26
N ARG A 155 -14.04 23.39 -4.41
CA ARG A 155 -13.90 23.62 -2.97
C ARG A 155 -12.59 23.05 -2.46
N ASP A 156 -11.82 23.88 -1.77
CA ASP A 156 -10.66 23.46 -1.01
C ASP A 156 -11.11 22.85 0.32
N LEU A 157 -10.66 21.66 0.61
CA LEU A 157 -10.90 20.92 1.85
C LEU A 157 -9.67 20.89 2.77
N THR A 158 -8.63 21.65 2.47
CA THR A 158 -7.48 21.78 3.35
C THR A 158 -7.94 22.32 4.71
N PRO A 159 -7.68 21.62 5.83
CA PRO A 159 -8.01 22.13 7.15
C PRO A 159 -7.30 23.45 7.45
N ASP A 160 -7.96 24.36 8.16
CA ASP A 160 -7.38 25.67 8.51
C ASP A 160 -6.09 25.58 9.33
N MET A 161 -5.84 24.44 9.96
CA MET A 161 -4.64 24.18 10.78
C MET A 161 -3.47 23.64 9.96
N ASP A 162 -3.72 23.20 8.73
CA ASP A 162 -2.72 22.62 7.85
C ASP A 162 -2.09 23.68 6.95
N ARG A 163 -0.84 23.49 6.61
CA ARG A 163 -0.19 24.34 5.62
C ARG A 163 -0.57 23.90 4.21
N ALA A 164 -0.55 24.86 3.30
CA ALA A 164 -0.76 24.56 1.88
C ALA A 164 0.22 23.45 1.42
N GLY A 165 -0.34 22.36 0.87
CA GLY A 165 0.40 21.22 0.39
C GLY A 165 0.72 20.14 1.44
N GLU A 166 0.18 20.21 2.65
CA GLU A 166 0.23 19.12 3.64
C GLU A 166 -0.96 18.19 3.50
N ALA A 167 -2.13 18.72 3.13
CA ALA A 167 -3.29 17.89 2.82
C ALA A 167 -3.10 17.16 1.48
N SER A 168 -3.60 15.93 1.38
CA SER A 168 -3.62 15.12 0.16
C SER A 168 -4.99 14.51 -0.06
N GLY A 169 -5.38 14.37 -1.32
CA GLY A 169 -6.64 13.76 -1.74
C GLY A 169 -6.63 12.25 -1.88
#